data_2bbe126fc1d156e86aa85537a7ec0591
#
_entry.id   2bbe126fc1d156e86aa85537a7ec0591
#
_cell.length_a   1.000
_cell.length_b   1.000
_cell.length_c   1.000
_cell.angle_alpha   90.00
_cell.angle_beta   90.00
_cell.angle_gamma   90.00
#
_symmetry.space_group_name_H-M   'P 1'
#
loop_
_entity.id
_entity.type
_entity.pdbx_description
1 polymer ?
#
loop_
_entity_poly.entity_id
_entity_poly.type
_entity_poly.pdbx_seq_one_letter_code
_entity_poly.pdbx_strand_id
1 'polypeptide(L)'
;MSKILLLEDDISLVDGLKYSLKKNGFDVEVARNVCEAIKYLAEISKYDLLILDVTLPDGTGFEVCEKVRKQNQQIPIIFLTASDEEVNIIRGLDSGGDDYVTKPFKLGELCSRIRALLRRAGVSNVEKSVSIECGDITIDLLGNRVSMKDRILDLTSAEYRLLGLLVRNVNRVITRDIILNELWDNTGNFVDDNTLSVYVRRLREKVEADPSHPEHLITVRGFGYQWKEVSV
;
A
#
# COMPACT_ATOMS: atom_id res chain seq x y z
N MET A 1 1.51 0.83 16.74
CA MET A 1 0.96 1.67 15.66
C MET A 1 2.07 2.62 15.28
N SER A 2 2.50 2.60 14.00
CA SER A 2 3.64 3.43 13.60
C SER A 2 3.25 4.90 13.56
N LYS A 3 4.12 5.75 14.12
CA LYS A 3 3.89 7.19 14.22
C LYS A 3 4.63 7.95 13.13
N ILE A 4 3.89 8.77 12.38
CA ILE A 4 4.37 9.53 11.23
C ILE A 4 4.33 11.01 11.54
N LEU A 5 5.41 11.74 11.26
CA LEU A 5 5.38 13.18 11.17
C LEU A 5 5.12 13.60 9.72
N LEU A 6 4.03 14.32 9.49
CA LEU A 6 3.66 14.89 8.20
C LEU A 6 3.95 16.39 8.20
N LEU A 7 4.83 16.86 7.32
CA LEU A 7 5.10 18.28 7.07
C LEU A 7 4.43 18.69 5.76
N GLU A 8 3.35 19.47 5.86
CA GLU A 8 2.52 19.89 4.72
C GLU A 8 1.72 21.11 5.13
N ASP A 9 1.67 22.16 4.33
CA ASP A 9 0.96 23.41 4.64
C ASP A 9 -0.46 23.45 4.07
N ASP A 10 -0.77 22.70 3.00
CA ASP A 10 -2.12 22.61 2.44
C ASP A 10 -3.08 21.88 3.41
N ILE A 11 -4.01 22.66 3.97
CA ILE A 11 -4.99 22.16 4.95
C ILE A 11 -5.83 21.03 4.37
N SER A 12 -6.28 21.17 3.13
CA SER A 12 -7.16 20.19 2.48
C SER A 12 -6.45 18.86 2.26
N LEU A 13 -5.17 18.93 1.86
CA LEU A 13 -4.35 17.74 1.68
C LEU A 13 -4.02 17.09 3.03
N VAL A 14 -3.69 17.88 4.05
CA VAL A 14 -3.44 17.41 5.42
C VAL A 14 -4.63 16.63 5.98
N ASP A 15 -5.85 17.18 5.87
CA ASP A 15 -7.05 16.54 6.42
C ASP A 15 -7.32 15.21 5.70
N GLY A 16 -7.19 15.17 4.38
CA GLY A 16 -7.33 13.96 3.58
C GLY A 16 -6.28 12.89 3.92
N LEU A 17 -5.02 13.29 4.03
CA LEU A 17 -3.91 12.39 4.38
C LEU A 17 -4.08 11.85 5.80
N LYS A 18 -4.33 12.72 6.79
CA LYS A 18 -4.49 12.34 8.18
C LYS A 18 -5.62 11.32 8.36
N TYR A 19 -6.78 11.57 7.75
CA TYR A 19 -7.90 10.62 7.78
C TYR A 19 -7.51 9.26 7.17
N SER A 20 -6.92 9.29 5.97
CA SER A 20 -6.60 8.08 5.24
C SER A 20 -5.47 7.28 5.88
N LEU A 21 -4.42 7.93 6.36
CA LEU A 21 -3.32 7.27 7.05
C LEU A 21 -3.78 6.65 8.36
N LYS A 22 -4.65 7.35 9.13
CA LYS A 22 -5.24 6.81 10.36
C LYS A 22 -6.08 5.56 10.07
N LYS A 23 -6.89 5.59 9.01
CA LYS A 23 -7.67 4.41 8.56
C LYS A 23 -6.76 3.24 8.16
N ASN A 24 -5.55 3.51 7.70
CA ASN A 24 -4.54 2.51 7.33
C ASN A 24 -3.63 2.08 8.50
N GLY A 25 -3.95 2.46 9.74
CA GLY A 25 -3.26 2.00 10.94
C GLY A 25 -2.02 2.81 11.31
N PHE A 26 -1.87 4.04 10.82
CA PHE A 26 -0.81 4.96 11.18
C PHE A 26 -1.32 6.03 12.16
N ASP A 27 -0.49 6.44 13.09
CA ASP A 27 -0.71 7.66 13.88
C ASP A 27 0.02 8.82 13.20
N VAL A 28 -0.65 9.97 13.04
CA VAL A 28 -0.11 11.10 12.27
C VAL A 28 -0.12 12.37 13.09
N GLU A 29 1.06 12.91 13.29
CA GLU A 29 1.28 14.26 13.81
C GLU A 29 1.66 15.19 12.67
N VAL A 30 1.13 16.40 12.67
CA VAL A 30 1.24 17.34 11.52
C VAL A 30 2.02 18.57 11.94
N ALA A 31 3.01 18.95 11.13
CA ALA A 31 3.66 20.25 11.11
C ALA A 31 3.25 20.99 9.83
N ARG A 32 2.94 22.27 9.93
CA ARG A 32 2.47 23.07 8.78
C ARG A 32 3.53 23.96 8.16
N ASN A 33 4.69 24.01 8.75
CA ASN A 33 5.83 24.78 8.29
C ASN A 33 7.13 24.22 8.86
N VAL A 34 8.26 24.66 8.31
CA VAL A 34 9.59 24.21 8.72
C VAL A 34 9.88 24.51 10.20
N CYS A 35 9.48 25.69 10.68
CA CYS A 35 9.70 26.10 12.06
C CYS A 35 8.97 25.15 13.04
N GLU A 36 7.76 24.74 12.72
CA GLU A 36 6.98 23.79 13.52
C GLU A 36 7.59 22.40 13.47
N ALA A 37 7.97 21.93 12.28
CA ALA A 37 8.63 20.62 12.12
C ALA A 37 9.91 20.52 12.96
N ILE A 38 10.74 21.58 12.97
CA ILE A 38 11.97 21.60 13.76
C ILE A 38 11.70 21.45 15.26
N LYS A 39 10.59 21.99 15.79
CA LYS A 39 10.22 21.79 17.20
C LYS A 39 9.93 20.31 17.49
N TYR A 40 9.25 19.63 16.56
CA TYR A 40 8.97 18.21 16.70
C TYR A 40 10.22 17.33 16.60
N LEU A 41 11.27 17.79 15.90
CA LEU A 41 12.54 17.05 15.82
C LEU A 41 13.27 16.95 17.17
N ALA A 42 12.92 17.77 18.18
CA ALA A 42 13.45 17.59 19.53
C ALA A 42 13.12 16.21 20.14
N GLU A 43 12.05 15.61 19.67
CA GLU A 43 11.58 14.26 20.07
C GLU A 43 11.51 13.31 18.86
N ILE A 44 12.51 13.38 17.98
CA ILE A 44 12.51 12.61 16.72
C ILE A 44 12.36 11.11 16.92
N SER A 45 12.84 10.58 18.03
CA SER A 45 12.77 9.15 18.36
C SER A 45 11.34 8.62 18.53
N LYS A 46 10.35 9.50 18.68
CA LYS A 46 8.94 9.09 18.76
C LYS A 46 8.32 8.79 17.39
N TYR A 47 8.98 9.20 16.30
CA TYR A 47 8.50 8.97 14.95
C TYR A 47 9.21 7.79 14.30
N ASP A 48 8.45 7.06 13.51
CA ASP A 48 8.92 5.88 12.76
C ASP A 48 9.20 6.23 11.30
N LEU A 49 8.61 7.32 10.79
CA LEU A 49 8.76 7.79 9.41
C LEU A 49 8.38 9.27 9.31
N LEU A 50 9.03 9.98 8.40
CA LEU A 50 8.69 11.36 8.06
C LEU A 50 8.14 11.45 6.64
N ILE A 51 7.11 12.27 6.44
CA ILE A 51 6.60 12.68 5.12
C ILE A 51 6.79 14.19 5.04
N LEU A 52 7.60 14.64 4.09
CA LEU A 52 8.00 16.05 3.99
C LEU A 52 7.58 16.63 2.64
N ASP A 53 6.73 17.64 2.64
CA ASP A 53 6.58 18.46 1.43
C ASP A 53 7.88 19.19 1.12
N VAL A 54 8.23 19.25 -0.14
CA VAL A 54 9.43 19.95 -0.63
C VAL A 54 9.25 21.46 -0.52
N THR A 55 8.07 21.99 -0.83
CA THR A 55 7.80 23.42 -0.92
C THR A 55 6.91 23.87 0.23
N LEU A 56 7.44 24.78 1.06
CA LEU A 56 6.77 25.30 2.26
C LEU A 56 6.89 26.81 2.32
N PRO A 57 5.97 27.50 3.01
CA PRO A 57 5.96 28.97 3.05
C PRO A 57 7.18 29.60 3.74
N ASP A 58 7.87 28.87 4.60
CA ASP A 58 9.01 29.34 5.41
C ASP A 58 10.32 28.60 5.11
N GLY A 59 10.37 27.77 4.06
CA GLY A 59 11.57 27.04 3.68
C GLY A 59 11.29 25.80 2.85
N THR A 60 12.11 24.78 2.99
CA THR A 60 12.00 23.53 2.21
C THR A 60 12.03 22.29 3.09
N GLY A 61 11.37 21.20 2.64
CA GLY A 61 11.48 19.90 3.29
C GLY A 61 12.91 19.35 3.27
N PHE A 62 13.74 19.78 2.32
CA PHE A 62 15.15 19.39 2.27
C PHE A 62 15.94 19.87 3.48
N GLU A 63 15.70 21.12 3.92
CA GLU A 63 16.33 21.67 5.12
C GLU A 63 15.96 20.88 6.38
N VAL A 64 14.71 20.42 6.46
CA VAL A 64 14.25 19.55 7.55
C VAL A 64 14.96 18.20 7.48
N CYS A 65 15.04 17.60 6.28
CA CYS A 65 15.72 16.34 6.06
C CYS A 65 17.21 16.40 6.48
N GLU A 66 17.95 17.42 6.06
CA GLU A 66 19.34 17.61 6.45
C GLU A 66 19.54 17.69 7.97
N LYS A 67 18.62 18.38 8.67
CA LYS A 67 18.64 18.46 10.14
C LYS A 67 18.33 17.10 10.78
N VAL A 68 17.38 16.36 10.21
CA VAL A 68 17.05 15.01 10.66
C VAL A 68 18.24 14.09 10.50
N ARG A 69 18.91 14.10 9.35
CA ARG A 69 20.05 13.23 9.07
C ARG A 69 21.25 13.46 10.00
N LYS A 70 21.38 14.67 10.54
CA LYS A 70 22.39 14.99 11.57
C LYS A 70 22.06 14.34 12.92
N GLN A 71 20.79 14.08 13.22
CA GLN A 71 20.33 13.52 14.50
C GLN A 71 20.01 12.02 14.39
N ASN A 72 19.41 11.60 13.30
CA ASN A 72 18.99 10.23 13.04
C ASN A 72 19.15 9.89 11.56
N GLN A 73 20.17 9.13 11.22
CA GLN A 73 20.45 8.73 9.84
C GLN A 73 19.54 7.61 9.33
N GLN A 74 18.82 6.92 10.20
CA GLN A 74 18.08 5.69 9.85
C GLN A 74 16.58 5.89 9.70
N ILE A 75 16.01 6.99 10.21
CA ILE A 75 14.56 7.21 10.11
C ILE A 75 14.15 7.38 8.64
N PRO A 76 13.18 6.62 8.12
CA PRO A 76 12.75 6.75 6.74
C PRO A 76 12.10 8.12 6.46
N ILE A 77 12.42 8.68 5.29
CA ILE A 77 11.89 9.97 4.83
C ILE A 77 11.32 9.82 3.42
N ILE A 78 10.05 10.20 3.26
CA ILE A 78 9.38 10.35 1.95
C ILE A 78 9.22 11.83 1.68
N PHE A 79 9.62 12.28 0.49
CA PHE A 79 9.28 13.61 0.02
C PHE A 79 7.99 13.61 -0.79
N LEU A 80 7.14 14.63 -0.57
CA LEU A 80 6.05 14.98 -1.46
C LEU A 80 6.48 16.18 -2.29
N THR A 81 6.31 16.13 -3.60
CA THR A 81 6.73 17.21 -4.49
C THR A 81 5.67 17.50 -5.56
N ALA A 82 5.49 18.76 -5.89
CA ALA A 82 4.61 19.18 -6.97
C ALA A 82 5.28 19.13 -8.36
N SER A 83 6.59 18.90 -8.41
CA SER A 83 7.39 19.02 -9.63
C SER A 83 8.07 17.70 -9.97
N ASP A 84 7.94 17.31 -11.25
CA ASP A 84 8.67 16.22 -11.87
C ASP A 84 10.10 16.66 -12.28
N GLU A 85 10.55 17.83 -11.87
CA GLU A 85 11.88 18.32 -12.19
C GLU A 85 12.93 17.36 -11.64
N GLU A 86 13.61 16.71 -12.53
CA GLU A 86 14.69 15.75 -12.28
C GLU A 86 15.72 16.29 -11.27
N VAL A 87 15.95 17.60 -11.28
CA VAL A 87 16.83 18.33 -10.36
C VAL A 87 16.34 18.25 -8.91
N ASN A 88 15.04 18.31 -8.66
CA ASN A 88 14.49 18.22 -7.31
C ASN A 88 14.53 16.79 -6.78
N ILE A 89 14.36 15.80 -7.65
CA ILE A 89 14.48 14.37 -7.30
C ILE A 89 15.93 14.06 -6.92
N ILE A 90 16.90 14.49 -7.72
CA ILE A 90 18.33 14.26 -7.46
C ILE A 90 18.74 14.96 -6.15
N ARG A 91 18.37 16.23 -5.98
CA ARG A 91 18.70 17.01 -4.77
C ARG A 91 18.15 16.38 -3.49
N GLY A 92 16.99 15.78 -3.56
CA GLY A 92 16.40 15.17 -2.38
C GLY A 92 16.99 13.80 -2.06
N LEU A 93 17.35 13.00 -3.05
CA LEU A 93 18.13 11.77 -2.82
C LEU A 93 19.50 12.12 -2.21
N ASP A 94 20.16 13.17 -2.71
CA ASP A 94 21.42 13.67 -2.18
C ASP A 94 21.27 14.24 -0.75
N SER A 95 20.11 14.81 -0.41
CA SER A 95 19.80 15.28 0.95
C SER A 95 19.48 14.15 1.94
N GLY A 96 19.40 12.91 1.47
CA GLY A 96 19.20 11.72 2.29
C GLY A 96 17.75 11.24 2.41
N GLY A 97 16.87 11.60 1.49
CA GLY A 97 15.52 11.02 1.38
C GLY A 97 15.56 9.58 0.91
N ASP A 98 14.60 8.77 1.33
CA ASP A 98 14.52 7.34 1.00
C ASP A 98 13.53 7.05 -0.14
N ASP A 99 12.57 7.95 -0.39
CA ASP A 99 11.61 7.83 -1.49
C ASP A 99 10.99 9.19 -1.85
N TYR A 100 10.39 9.24 -3.04
CA TYR A 100 9.74 10.41 -3.63
C TYR A 100 8.36 10.07 -4.14
N VAL A 101 7.41 10.97 -3.90
CA VAL A 101 6.04 10.87 -4.42
C VAL A 101 5.63 12.20 -5.03
N THR A 102 5.35 12.21 -6.33
CA THR A 102 4.90 13.41 -7.04
C THR A 102 3.41 13.66 -6.82
N LYS A 103 3.03 14.91 -6.60
CA LYS A 103 1.65 15.38 -6.53
C LYS A 103 1.13 15.62 -7.97
N PRO A 104 -0.08 15.16 -8.34
CA PRO A 104 -1.05 14.42 -7.51
C PRO A 104 -0.74 12.92 -7.42
N PHE A 105 -0.88 12.34 -6.23
CA PHE A 105 -0.62 10.92 -5.97
C PHE A 105 -1.85 10.15 -5.51
N LYS A 106 -1.81 8.82 -5.69
CA LYS A 106 -2.83 7.92 -5.16
C LYS A 106 -2.49 7.55 -3.71
N LEU A 107 -3.45 7.70 -2.79
CA LEU A 107 -3.27 7.37 -1.36
C LEU A 107 -2.81 5.93 -1.13
N GLY A 108 -3.34 4.98 -1.90
CA GLY A 108 -2.92 3.58 -1.83
C GLY A 108 -1.44 3.38 -2.15
N GLU A 109 -0.91 4.13 -3.13
CA GLU A 109 0.51 4.12 -3.49
C GLU A 109 1.36 4.66 -2.33
N LEU A 110 1.01 5.83 -1.78
CA LEU A 110 1.72 6.41 -0.65
C LEU A 110 1.75 5.45 0.55
N CYS A 111 0.62 4.85 0.90
CA CYS A 111 0.54 3.86 1.98
C CYS A 111 1.45 2.65 1.73
N SER A 112 1.54 2.16 0.49
CA SER A 112 2.41 1.03 0.13
C SER A 112 3.88 1.38 0.27
N ARG A 113 4.28 2.59 -0.15
CA ARG A 113 5.65 3.11 -0.01
C ARG A 113 6.04 3.30 1.47
N ILE A 114 5.15 3.89 2.29
CA ILE A 114 5.35 4.03 3.74
C ILE A 114 5.63 2.66 4.38
N ARG A 115 4.80 1.67 4.09
CA ARG A 115 4.97 0.32 4.65
C ARG A 115 6.28 -0.32 4.21
N ALA A 116 6.66 -0.16 2.93
CA ALA A 116 7.92 -0.69 2.42
C ALA A 116 9.15 -0.10 3.13
N LEU A 117 9.13 1.19 3.42
CA LEU A 117 10.20 1.88 4.13
C LEU A 117 10.27 1.47 5.59
N LEU A 118 9.14 1.45 6.31
CA LEU A 118 9.09 1.01 7.71
C LEU A 118 9.61 -0.42 7.89
N ARG A 119 9.31 -1.30 6.94
CA ARG A 119 9.85 -2.68 6.93
C ARG A 119 11.37 -2.69 6.77
N ARG A 120 11.94 -1.90 5.84
CA ARG A 120 13.40 -1.82 5.63
C ARG A 120 14.11 -1.24 6.84
N ALA A 121 13.50 -0.28 7.54
CA ALA A 121 14.05 0.35 8.73
C ALA A 121 13.97 -0.53 10.00
N GLY A 122 13.43 -1.76 9.89
CA GLY A 122 13.29 -2.66 11.04
C GLY A 122 12.30 -2.16 12.12
N VAL A 123 11.56 -1.08 11.84
CA VAL A 123 10.56 -0.48 12.74
C VAL A 123 9.30 -1.37 12.82
N SER A 124 9.21 -2.35 11.97
CA SER A 124 8.09 -3.29 11.93
C SER A 124 8.15 -4.30 13.08
N ASN A 125 7.73 -3.90 14.29
CA ASN A 125 6.97 -4.80 15.16
C ASN A 125 5.54 -5.03 14.56
N VAL A 126 5.36 -4.79 13.28
CA VAL A 126 4.23 -5.21 12.47
C VAL A 126 4.53 -6.61 11.90
N GLU A 127 5.11 -7.48 12.70
CA GLU A 127 5.00 -8.93 12.56
C GLU A 127 3.63 -9.46 13.02
N LYS A 128 2.60 -8.64 12.98
CA LYS A 128 1.24 -9.14 12.82
C LYS A 128 0.81 -8.67 11.43
N SER A 129 1.41 -9.36 10.46
CA SER A 129 0.86 -9.69 9.15
C SER A 129 -0.33 -8.79 8.75
N VAL A 130 -0.08 -7.79 7.92
CA VAL A 130 -1.10 -7.42 6.93
C VAL A 130 -1.09 -8.56 5.90
N SER A 131 -1.08 -9.80 6.36
CA SER A 131 -1.35 -10.98 5.59
C SER A 131 -2.79 -11.40 5.86
N ILE A 132 -3.46 -11.75 4.82
CA ILE A 132 -4.74 -12.44 4.94
C ILE A 132 -4.40 -13.91 4.86
N GLU A 133 -4.65 -14.63 5.95
CA GLU A 133 -4.51 -16.09 6.00
C GLU A 133 -5.90 -16.71 5.82
N CYS A 134 -6.00 -17.66 4.90
CA CYS A 134 -7.21 -18.39 4.64
C CYS A 134 -6.85 -19.82 4.21
N GLY A 135 -6.97 -20.77 5.13
CA GLY A 135 -6.51 -22.14 4.91
C GLY A 135 -5.04 -22.16 4.50
N ASP A 136 -4.76 -22.78 3.37
CA ASP A 136 -3.39 -22.90 2.83
C ASP A 136 -2.87 -21.64 2.14
N ILE A 137 -3.69 -20.58 2.01
CA ILE A 137 -3.29 -19.34 1.33
C ILE A 137 -2.90 -18.25 2.35
N THR A 138 -1.76 -17.63 2.09
CA THR A 138 -1.30 -16.42 2.76
C THR A 138 -1.09 -15.32 1.72
N ILE A 139 -1.82 -14.22 1.85
CA ILE A 139 -1.66 -13.03 1.02
C ILE A 139 -0.90 -11.98 1.82
N ASP A 140 0.35 -11.75 1.49
CA ASP A 140 1.12 -10.60 1.99
C ASP A 140 0.68 -9.34 1.24
N LEU A 141 -0.16 -8.53 1.89
CA LEU A 141 -0.68 -7.29 1.32
C LEU A 141 0.40 -6.21 1.16
N LEU A 142 1.54 -6.36 1.83
CA LEU A 142 2.65 -5.41 1.79
C LEU A 142 3.65 -5.74 0.68
N GLY A 143 3.94 -7.04 0.55
CA GLY A 143 4.84 -7.54 -0.49
C GLY A 143 4.16 -7.75 -1.83
N ASN A 144 2.82 -7.57 -1.93
CA ASN A 144 2.02 -8.01 -3.09
C ASN A 144 2.34 -9.46 -3.47
N ARG A 145 2.54 -10.32 -2.47
CA ARG A 145 2.91 -11.72 -2.64
C ARG A 145 1.79 -12.61 -2.13
N VAL A 146 1.59 -13.68 -2.84
CA VAL A 146 0.69 -14.76 -2.41
C VAL A 146 1.50 -16.04 -2.30
N SER A 147 1.34 -16.75 -1.20
CA SER A 147 1.86 -18.10 -1.05
C SER A 147 0.73 -19.07 -0.75
N MET A 148 0.90 -20.29 -1.21
CA MET A 148 0.02 -21.42 -0.92
C MET A 148 0.88 -22.63 -0.54
N LYS A 149 0.71 -23.17 0.69
CA LYS A 149 1.54 -24.24 1.23
C LYS A 149 3.04 -23.96 1.06
N ASP A 150 3.48 -22.76 1.46
CA ASP A 150 4.86 -22.25 1.36
C ASP A 150 5.40 -22.06 -0.08
N ARG A 151 4.58 -22.31 -1.11
CA ARG A 151 4.91 -22.02 -2.50
C ARG A 151 4.44 -20.60 -2.85
N ILE A 152 5.35 -19.75 -3.31
CA ILE A 152 5.00 -18.43 -3.86
C ILE A 152 4.27 -18.63 -5.19
N LEU A 153 3.10 -17.98 -5.32
CA LEU A 153 2.32 -17.97 -6.55
C LEU A 153 2.70 -16.75 -7.40
N ASP A 154 3.04 -17.00 -8.66
CA ASP A 154 3.25 -15.94 -9.64
C ASP A 154 1.91 -15.50 -10.22
N LEU A 155 1.35 -14.40 -9.68
CA LEU A 155 0.07 -13.85 -10.07
C LEU A 155 0.22 -12.54 -10.82
N THR A 156 -0.53 -12.38 -11.90
CA THR A 156 -0.71 -11.06 -12.52
C THR A 156 -1.48 -10.12 -11.58
N SER A 157 -1.42 -8.80 -11.82
CA SER A 157 -2.13 -7.81 -11.00
C SER A 157 -3.64 -8.05 -10.94
N ALA A 158 -4.25 -8.54 -12.04
CA ALA A 158 -5.68 -8.86 -12.09
C ALA A 158 -6.01 -10.12 -11.27
N GLU A 159 -5.19 -11.17 -11.38
CA GLU A 159 -5.34 -12.40 -10.60
C GLU A 159 -5.13 -12.15 -9.10
N TYR A 160 -4.15 -11.31 -8.74
CA TYR A 160 -3.91 -10.90 -7.36
C TYR A 160 -5.14 -10.16 -6.77
N ARG A 161 -5.70 -9.19 -7.51
CA ARG A 161 -6.91 -8.46 -7.08
C ARG A 161 -8.11 -9.38 -6.95
N LEU A 162 -8.33 -10.28 -7.94
CA LEU A 162 -9.40 -11.27 -7.92
C LEU A 162 -9.30 -12.18 -6.69
N LEU A 163 -8.13 -12.75 -6.47
CA LEU A 163 -7.90 -13.63 -5.31
C LEU A 163 -8.08 -12.88 -4.00
N GLY A 164 -7.53 -11.66 -3.89
CA GLY A 164 -7.66 -10.82 -2.70
C GLY A 164 -9.10 -10.46 -2.37
N LEU A 165 -9.94 -10.17 -3.39
CA LEU A 165 -11.36 -9.92 -3.20
C LEU A 165 -12.07 -11.17 -2.66
N LEU A 166 -11.82 -12.32 -3.28
CA LEU A 166 -12.46 -13.58 -2.93
C LEU A 166 -12.06 -14.08 -1.53
N VAL A 167 -10.77 -14.02 -1.19
CA VAL A 167 -10.25 -14.45 0.11
C VAL A 167 -10.68 -13.54 1.26
N ARG A 168 -10.87 -12.23 1.01
CA ARG A 168 -11.49 -11.32 2.01
C ARG A 168 -12.97 -11.62 2.27
N ASN A 169 -13.63 -12.34 1.37
CA ASN A 169 -15.03 -12.69 1.45
C ASN A 169 -15.22 -14.22 1.45
N VAL A 170 -14.40 -14.92 2.21
CA VAL A 170 -14.43 -16.40 2.34
C VAL A 170 -15.86 -16.88 2.59
N ASN A 171 -16.20 -17.96 1.91
CA ASN A 171 -17.51 -18.61 1.99
C ASN A 171 -18.71 -17.73 1.57
N ARG A 172 -18.48 -16.57 0.98
CA ARG A 172 -19.51 -15.71 0.41
C ARG A 172 -19.47 -15.73 -1.12
N VAL A 173 -20.64 -15.70 -1.73
CA VAL A 173 -20.75 -15.57 -3.18
C VAL A 173 -20.54 -14.10 -3.56
N ILE A 174 -19.56 -13.84 -4.40
CA ILE A 174 -19.30 -12.52 -4.98
C ILE A 174 -19.85 -12.52 -6.40
N THR A 175 -20.73 -11.56 -6.67
CA THR A 175 -21.36 -11.45 -7.99
C THR A 175 -20.34 -11.02 -9.05
N ARG A 176 -20.65 -11.37 -10.32
CA ARG A 176 -19.79 -11.01 -11.45
C ARG A 176 -19.58 -9.49 -11.53
N ASP A 177 -20.64 -8.71 -11.32
CA ASP A 177 -20.56 -7.24 -11.36
C ASP A 177 -19.63 -6.66 -10.30
N ILE A 178 -19.69 -7.19 -9.07
CA ILE A 178 -18.77 -6.78 -7.99
C ILE A 178 -17.32 -7.08 -8.37
N ILE A 179 -17.07 -8.29 -8.94
CA ILE A 179 -15.73 -8.69 -9.36
C ILE A 179 -15.24 -7.81 -10.52
N LEU A 180 -16.09 -7.57 -11.52
CA LEU A 180 -15.75 -6.72 -12.65
C LEU A 180 -15.41 -5.29 -12.21
N ASN A 181 -16.19 -4.72 -11.28
CA ASN A 181 -15.91 -3.39 -10.71
C ASN A 181 -14.58 -3.33 -9.94
N GLU A 182 -14.22 -4.40 -9.22
CA GLU A 182 -12.94 -4.47 -8.49
C GLU A 182 -11.74 -4.64 -9.44
N LEU A 183 -11.94 -5.38 -10.54
CA LEU A 183 -10.91 -5.60 -11.57
C LEU A 183 -10.77 -4.40 -12.51
N TRP A 184 -11.77 -3.50 -12.52
CA TRP A 184 -11.74 -2.30 -13.33
C TRP A 184 -10.59 -1.40 -12.88
N ASP A 185 -9.65 -1.20 -13.77
CA ASP A 185 -8.59 -0.21 -13.56
C ASP A 185 -9.08 1.15 -14.09
N ASN A 186 -8.84 2.23 -13.33
CA ASN A 186 -9.13 3.62 -13.74
C ASN A 186 -8.40 4.03 -15.05
N THR A 187 -7.67 3.11 -15.68
CA THR A 187 -6.97 3.28 -16.97
C THR A 187 -7.86 3.03 -18.18
N GLY A 188 -9.16 2.77 -18.01
CA GLY A 188 -10.13 2.69 -19.11
C GLY A 188 -10.24 1.35 -19.83
N ASN A 189 -9.55 0.31 -19.38
CA ASN A 189 -9.70 -1.02 -19.94
C ASN A 189 -10.94 -1.71 -19.35
N PHE A 190 -11.97 -1.86 -20.18
CA PHE A 190 -13.17 -2.64 -19.84
C PHE A 190 -12.80 -4.12 -19.72
N VAL A 191 -13.02 -4.71 -18.54
CA VAL A 191 -13.00 -6.15 -18.36
C VAL A 191 -14.44 -6.65 -18.60
N ASP A 192 -14.66 -7.36 -19.68
CA ASP A 192 -15.96 -7.97 -19.98
C ASP A 192 -16.13 -9.33 -19.28
N ASP A 193 -17.34 -9.87 -19.36
CA ASP A 193 -17.68 -11.15 -18.75
C ASP A 193 -16.84 -12.33 -19.27
N ASN A 194 -16.40 -12.28 -20.52
CA ASN A 194 -15.55 -13.32 -21.12
C ASN A 194 -14.15 -13.23 -20.51
N THR A 195 -13.63 -12.04 -20.35
CA THR A 195 -12.33 -11.78 -19.74
C THR A 195 -12.30 -12.24 -18.28
N LEU A 196 -13.38 -12.03 -17.49
CA LEU A 196 -13.47 -12.54 -16.13
C LEU A 196 -13.36 -14.07 -16.10
N SER A 197 -14.02 -14.75 -17.01
CA SER A 197 -13.96 -16.22 -17.08
C SER A 197 -12.54 -16.73 -17.37
N VAL A 198 -11.77 -15.99 -18.17
CA VAL A 198 -10.35 -16.28 -18.43
C VAL A 198 -9.50 -16.08 -17.16
N TYR A 199 -9.70 -15.00 -16.40
CA TYR A 199 -8.98 -14.78 -15.15
C TYR A 199 -9.28 -15.85 -14.11
N VAL A 200 -10.55 -16.25 -13.96
CA VAL A 200 -10.95 -17.35 -13.07
C VAL A 200 -10.28 -18.65 -13.48
N ARG A 201 -10.25 -18.98 -14.76
CA ARG A 201 -9.57 -20.19 -15.26
C ARG A 201 -8.07 -20.16 -14.93
N ARG A 202 -7.37 -19.05 -15.26
CA ARG A 202 -5.94 -18.91 -15.00
C ARG A 202 -5.60 -18.94 -13.50
N LEU A 203 -6.48 -18.36 -12.68
CA LEU A 203 -6.31 -18.43 -11.24
C LEU A 203 -6.45 -19.85 -10.72
N ARG A 204 -7.45 -20.62 -11.21
CA ARG A 204 -7.60 -22.04 -10.87
C ARG A 204 -6.36 -22.86 -11.25
N GLU A 205 -5.76 -22.62 -12.41
CA GLU A 205 -4.53 -23.28 -12.85
C GLU A 205 -3.36 -23.08 -11.85
N LYS A 206 -3.43 -22.04 -11.00
CA LYS A 206 -2.39 -21.71 -10.02
C LYS A 206 -2.72 -22.15 -8.59
N VAL A 207 -4.00 -22.18 -8.22
CA VAL A 207 -4.44 -22.43 -6.83
C VAL A 207 -5.12 -23.78 -6.62
N GLU A 208 -5.60 -24.45 -7.66
CA GLU A 208 -6.28 -25.74 -7.55
C GLU A 208 -5.32 -26.89 -7.87
N ALA A 209 -5.53 -28.02 -7.22
CA ALA A 209 -4.85 -29.27 -7.59
C ALA A 209 -5.35 -29.81 -8.93
N ASP A 210 -6.67 -29.73 -9.16
CA ASP A 210 -7.32 -30.01 -10.44
C ASP A 210 -8.21 -28.83 -10.82
N PRO A 211 -7.81 -28.00 -11.80
CA PRO A 211 -8.59 -26.83 -12.25
C PRO A 211 -9.99 -27.18 -12.79
N SER A 212 -10.20 -28.43 -13.22
CA SER A 212 -11.48 -28.94 -13.76
C SER A 212 -12.47 -29.30 -12.65
N HIS A 213 -11.94 -29.64 -11.46
CA HIS A 213 -12.70 -29.94 -10.25
C HIS A 213 -12.24 -29.04 -9.09
N PRO A 214 -12.55 -27.72 -9.17
CA PRO A 214 -12.05 -26.77 -8.20
C PRO A 214 -12.66 -26.99 -6.81
N GLU A 215 -11.82 -26.97 -5.78
CA GLU A 215 -12.22 -27.11 -4.38
C GLU A 215 -12.30 -25.74 -3.67
N HIS A 216 -11.43 -24.81 -4.04
CA HIS A 216 -11.38 -23.48 -3.44
C HIS A 216 -12.19 -22.44 -4.22
N LEU A 217 -11.93 -22.28 -5.53
CA LEU A 217 -12.58 -21.27 -6.37
C LEU A 217 -13.80 -21.84 -7.09
N ILE A 218 -14.93 -21.81 -6.41
CA ILE A 218 -16.17 -22.42 -6.87
C ILE A 218 -16.97 -21.47 -7.75
N THR A 219 -17.54 -21.99 -8.86
CA THR A 219 -18.55 -21.27 -9.64
C THR A 219 -19.93 -21.53 -9.06
N VAL A 220 -20.62 -20.46 -8.66
CA VAL A 220 -22.03 -20.51 -8.27
C VAL A 220 -22.86 -20.06 -9.47
N ARG A 221 -23.45 -21.05 -10.17
CA ARG A 221 -24.18 -20.83 -11.44
C ARG A 221 -25.27 -19.77 -11.28
N GLY A 222 -25.29 -18.80 -12.18
CA GLY A 222 -26.27 -17.71 -12.21
C GLY A 222 -25.95 -16.55 -11.22
N PHE A 223 -24.95 -16.69 -10.35
CA PHE A 223 -24.64 -15.68 -9.34
C PHE A 223 -23.22 -15.11 -9.45
N GLY A 224 -22.20 -15.97 -9.49
CA GLY A 224 -20.81 -15.50 -9.50
C GLY A 224 -19.83 -16.55 -9.02
N TYR A 225 -18.86 -16.12 -8.18
CA TYR A 225 -17.80 -16.99 -7.69
C TYR A 225 -17.67 -16.89 -6.17
N GLN A 226 -17.17 -17.98 -5.58
CA GLN A 226 -16.98 -18.08 -4.13
C GLN A 226 -15.62 -18.72 -3.86
N TRP A 227 -14.91 -18.20 -2.89
CA TRP A 227 -13.75 -18.88 -2.29
C TRP A 227 -14.23 -19.73 -1.13
N LYS A 228 -13.93 -21.03 -1.18
CA LYS A 228 -14.17 -21.94 -0.06
C LYS A 228 -12.88 -22.20 0.69
N GLU A 229 -12.93 -22.08 2.00
CA GLU A 229 -11.90 -22.58 2.88
C GLU A 229 -12.06 -24.10 3.01
N VAL A 230 -11.06 -24.83 2.55
CA VAL A 230 -11.01 -26.29 2.73
C VAL A 230 -10.28 -26.51 4.05
N SER A 231 -11.03 -26.93 5.07
CA SER A 231 -10.43 -27.36 6.34
C SER A 231 -9.80 -28.75 6.11
N VAL A 232 -8.52 -28.87 6.41
CA VAL A 232 -7.80 -30.16 6.46
C VAL A 232 -8.15 -30.89 7.74
#